data_1dd68437731b18994af3b1f1b14a0b40
#
_entry.id   1dd68437731b18994af3b1f1b14a0b40
#
_cell.length_a   1.000
_cell.length_b   1.000
_cell.length_c   1.000
_cell.angle_alpha   90.00
_cell.angle_beta   90.00
_cell.angle_gamma   90.00
#
_symmetry.space_group_name_H-M   'P 1'
#
loop_
_entity.id
_entity.type
_entity.pdbx_description
1 polymer ?
#
loop_
_entity_poly.entity_id
_entity_poly.type
_entity_poly.pdbx_seq_one_letter_code
_entity_poly.pdbx_strand_id
1 'polypeptide(L)'
;MNDSYFHEFGFGLAYKDGYFYATLATAINPGGASTQPQIQDRGKVIKVNKTNGELSFVASGLRTPNGIGIGCKGDLFVADNQGDWLPSSKIVHVREGAWFGSRSVDPEGTKDKKEDLPVVWLPQDEIGNSPSTPLAIDLGPYKGQMIHGEVTHGGIKRVFVEEVNGQLQGCVFRFIQGLEAGVNRIAWGPGGDLYVGGIGNPGNWGQAGKLHYGLQRLVYNNKSTFEMLAVRAKSNGMEIEFTEPLEEGDGWNTDHYEVKQWYYKPTIEYGGPKLNEKKLTIKSASVSDDRKKVFLEFDGLKDNHMVYIHLKKHFISDSGSSIWSTEAWYTMNQVPKGQNGVIKKAPFVYADNTLTDAEKKAGWQLLFDGKSMAGWRNFKKKTVGKGWVISENAIHLDAKPNKDGHWQAVDGGDIITDKSYENYEFTVNWKINNCGNSGIIFNVVEKDKYDYVWQTGPEMQVLDNTCHPDSKFVTHRAGDLYDMIECKYSTVKPAGEWNEARIKSLDGKVDFWLNGYKVVSFTMHDDQWKKMVAGSKFKDMPDFGLAKGGHISLQDHGDKVWFKNIKIKELKQNKQ
;
A
#
# COMPACT_ATOMS: atom_id res chain seq x y z
N MET A 1 31.93 -16.13 -24.94
CA MET A 1 31.57 -16.10 -23.51
C MET A 1 32.62 -16.87 -22.76
N ASN A 2 33.03 -16.39 -21.64
CA ASN A 2 34.03 -17.06 -20.80
C ASN A 2 33.29 -17.67 -19.60
N ASP A 3 33.31 -18.98 -19.46
CA ASP A 3 32.63 -19.77 -18.43
C ASP A 3 33.22 -19.64 -17.02
N SER A 4 34.29 -18.83 -16.88
CA SER A 4 34.88 -18.52 -15.58
C SER A 4 34.12 -17.45 -14.77
N TYR A 5 33.11 -16.79 -15.34
CA TYR A 5 32.31 -15.77 -14.67
C TYR A 5 30.99 -16.33 -14.14
N PHE A 6 30.46 -15.72 -13.06
CA PHE A 6 29.17 -16.11 -12.49
C PHE A 6 28.02 -15.91 -13.51
N HIS A 7 27.97 -14.78 -14.21
CA HIS A 7 27.15 -14.60 -15.38
C HIS A 7 27.67 -13.50 -16.32
N GLU A 8 27.37 -13.68 -17.59
CA GLU A 8 27.68 -12.78 -18.68
C GLU A 8 26.65 -12.96 -19.78
N PHE A 9 25.63 -12.09 -19.81
CA PHE A 9 24.44 -12.30 -20.63
C PHE A 9 24.31 -11.28 -21.77
N GLY A 10 23.75 -11.75 -22.92
CA GLY A 10 23.05 -10.91 -23.86
C GLY A 10 21.53 -11.06 -23.65
N PHE A 11 20.80 -9.96 -23.59
CA PHE A 11 19.36 -9.95 -23.40
C PHE A 11 18.67 -9.26 -24.58
N GLY A 12 17.48 -9.69 -24.89
CA GLY A 12 16.67 -9.12 -25.97
C GLY A 12 15.49 -10.04 -26.23
N LEU A 13 14.76 -9.84 -27.28
CA LEU A 13 14.99 -9.06 -28.46
C LEU A 13 13.84 -8.05 -28.62
N ALA A 14 14.13 -6.83 -29.05
CA ALA A 14 13.12 -5.88 -29.50
C ALA A 14 13.33 -5.61 -31.00
N TYR A 15 12.22 -5.41 -31.73
CA TYR A 15 12.26 -5.05 -33.15
C TYR A 15 11.59 -3.69 -33.37
N LYS A 16 12.29 -2.77 -34.02
CA LYS A 16 11.75 -1.45 -34.36
C LYS A 16 12.42 -0.94 -35.63
N ASP A 17 11.64 -0.38 -36.54
CA ASP A 17 12.08 0.36 -37.72
C ASP A 17 13.13 -0.36 -38.57
N GLY A 18 12.98 -1.68 -38.77
CA GLY A 18 13.90 -2.48 -39.58
C GLY A 18 15.16 -2.99 -38.85
N TYR A 19 15.23 -2.78 -37.52
CA TYR A 19 16.37 -3.21 -36.72
C TYR A 19 15.95 -4.10 -35.55
N PHE A 20 16.81 -5.05 -35.22
CA PHE A 20 16.75 -5.79 -33.96
C PHE A 20 17.60 -5.11 -32.93
N TYR A 21 17.11 -5.01 -31.69
CA TYR A 21 17.81 -4.42 -30.56
C TYR A 21 18.02 -5.45 -29.46
N ALA A 22 19.21 -5.50 -28.90
CA ALA A 22 19.56 -6.33 -27.75
C ALA A 22 20.51 -5.58 -26.82
N THR A 23 20.69 -6.10 -25.62
CA THR A 23 21.58 -5.54 -24.62
C THR A 23 22.70 -6.53 -24.28
N LEU A 24 23.88 -6.03 -23.98
CA LEU A 24 25.04 -6.79 -23.52
C LEU A 24 25.32 -6.40 -22.06
N ALA A 25 25.24 -7.37 -21.16
CA ALA A 25 25.56 -7.16 -19.74
C ALA A 25 27.07 -7.06 -19.53
N THR A 26 27.53 -6.45 -18.44
CA THR A 26 28.87 -6.64 -17.91
C THR A 26 29.05 -8.08 -17.44
N ALA A 27 30.28 -8.57 -17.41
CA ALA A 27 30.62 -9.83 -16.77
C ALA A 27 30.62 -9.63 -15.23
N ILE A 28 30.03 -10.56 -14.50
CA ILE A 28 29.78 -10.45 -13.05
C ILE A 28 30.45 -11.61 -12.32
N ASN A 29 31.14 -11.33 -11.22
CA ASN A 29 31.67 -12.30 -10.28
C ASN A 29 30.60 -12.85 -9.33
N PRO A 30 30.78 -14.02 -8.71
CA PRO A 30 30.04 -14.41 -7.54
C PRO A 30 30.05 -13.29 -6.47
N GLY A 31 28.87 -12.97 -5.91
CA GLY A 31 28.70 -11.82 -5.00
C GLY A 31 28.28 -10.52 -5.68
N GLY A 32 28.21 -10.49 -7.03
CA GLY A 32 27.52 -9.45 -7.77
C GLY A 32 28.38 -8.29 -8.28
N ALA A 33 29.66 -8.19 -7.91
CA ALA A 33 30.55 -7.17 -8.44
C ALA A 33 30.92 -7.43 -9.92
N SER A 34 30.98 -6.37 -10.74
CA SER A 34 31.48 -6.49 -12.11
C SER A 34 32.94 -6.88 -12.11
N THR A 35 33.34 -7.78 -13.03
CA THR A 35 34.72 -8.19 -13.17
C THR A 35 35.62 -7.04 -13.66
N GLN A 36 36.92 -7.14 -13.42
CA GLN A 36 37.90 -6.22 -13.97
C GLN A 36 39.07 -7.01 -14.58
N PRO A 37 39.52 -6.70 -15.80
CA PRO A 37 38.92 -5.73 -16.75
C PRO A 37 37.63 -6.26 -17.41
N GLN A 38 36.82 -5.38 -17.94
CA GLN A 38 35.69 -5.72 -18.80
C GLN A 38 36.06 -5.69 -20.28
N ILE A 39 35.35 -6.46 -21.11
CA ILE A 39 35.46 -6.35 -22.56
C ILE A 39 34.78 -5.03 -23.00
N GLN A 40 35.42 -4.28 -23.89
CA GLN A 40 35.03 -2.93 -24.30
C GLN A 40 33.56 -2.81 -24.79
N ASP A 41 33.00 -3.87 -25.38
CA ASP A 41 31.66 -3.84 -25.96
C ASP A 41 30.55 -4.25 -24.96
N ARG A 42 30.90 -4.46 -23.70
CA ARG A 42 29.92 -4.75 -22.64
C ARG A 42 29.18 -3.50 -22.13
N GLY A 43 28.09 -3.71 -21.45
CA GLY A 43 27.26 -2.63 -20.91
C GLY A 43 26.63 -1.74 -21.99
N LYS A 44 26.31 -2.31 -23.17
CA LYS A 44 25.80 -1.57 -24.33
C LYS A 44 24.45 -2.07 -24.84
N VAL A 45 23.74 -1.18 -25.52
CA VAL A 45 22.63 -1.53 -26.40
C VAL A 45 23.15 -1.67 -27.81
N ILE A 46 22.91 -2.82 -28.43
CA ILE A 46 23.25 -3.07 -29.84
C ILE A 46 22.04 -2.97 -30.73
N LYS A 47 22.26 -2.59 -31.97
CA LYS A 47 21.28 -2.49 -33.03
C LYS A 47 21.81 -3.26 -34.25
N VAL A 48 21.01 -4.19 -34.76
CA VAL A 48 21.36 -5.04 -35.91
C VAL A 48 20.38 -4.80 -37.04
N ASN A 49 20.88 -4.41 -38.21
CA ASN A 49 20.05 -4.20 -39.39
C ASN A 49 19.47 -5.55 -39.87
N LYS A 50 18.13 -5.62 -40.01
CA LYS A 50 17.41 -6.83 -40.42
C LYS A 50 17.83 -7.35 -41.80
N THR A 51 18.22 -6.46 -42.72
CA THR A 51 18.46 -6.79 -44.13
C THR A 51 19.89 -7.24 -44.39
N ASN A 52 20.88 -6.53 -43.85
CA ASN A 52 22.30 -6.80 -44.13
C ASN A 52 23.07 -7.32 -42.93
N GLY A 53 22.49 -7.40 -41.73
CA GLY A 53 23.12 -7.88 -40.51
C GLY A 53 24.14 -6.90 -39.90
N GLU A 54 24.26 -5.68 -40.42
CA GLU A 54 25.17 -4.66 -39.89
C GLU A 54 24.86 -4.34 -38.44
N LEU A 55 25.88 -4.40 -37.58
CA LEU A 55 25.80 -4.15 -36.14
C LEU A 55 26.34 -2.76 -35.83
N SER A 56 25.62 -2.04 -34.97
CA SER A 56 26.05 -0.78 -34.38
C SER A 56 25.64 -0.68 -32.91
N PHE A 57 26.29 0.25 -32.19
CA PHE A 57 25.99 0.51 -30.77
C PHE A 57 25.14 1.77 -30.64
N VAL A 58 24.11 1.71 -29.83
CA VAL A 58 23.14 2.82 -29.63
C VAL A 58 23.41 3.57 -28.35
N ALA A 59 23.61 2.84 -27.24
CA ALA A 59 23.80 3.41 -25.91
C ALA A 59 24.75 2.54 -25.08
N SER A 60 25.23 3.09 -23.97
CA SER A 60 26.23 2.42 -23.12
C SER A 60 26.05 2.76 -21.63
N GLY A 61 26.92 2.22 -20.76
CA GLY A 61 26.89 2.47 -19.33
C GLY A 61 25.81 1.69 -18.59
N LEU A 62 25.40 0.55 -19.15
CA LEU A 62 24.50 -0.42 -18.50
C LEU A 62 25.31 -1.46 -17.71
N ARG A 63 24.70 -2.06 -16.69
CA ARG A 63 25.34 -3.13 -15.90
C ARG A 63 24.76 -4.51 -16.22
N THR A 64 23.54 -4.79 -15.78
CA THR A 64 22.82 -6.04 -16.06
C THR A 64 21.44 -5.72 -16.62
N PRO A 65 21.36 -5.32 -17.89
CA PRO A 65 20.14 -4.86 -18.54
C PRO A 65 19.26 -6.05 -18.94
N ASN A 66 18.54 -6.64 -17.97
CA ASN A 66 17.77 -7.89 -18.14
C ASN A 66 16.56 -7.78 -19.08
N GLY A 67 16.24 -6.64 -19.61
CA GLY A 67 15.16 -6.53 -20.59
C GLY A 67 15.21 -5.26 -21.41
N ILE A 68 15.01 -5.43 -22.72
CA ILE A 68 14.78 -4.33 -23.66
C ILE A 68 13.42 -4.53 -24.31
N GLY A 69 12.67 -3.46 -24.51
CA GLY A 69 11.35 -3.52 -25.14
C GLY A 69 10.84 -2.17 -25.64
N ILE A 70 9.73 -2.23 -26.36
CA ILE A 70 9.01 -1.05 -26.83
C ILE A 70 8.03 -0.63 -25.71
N GLY A 71 8.29 0.51 -25.10
CA GLY A 71 7.47 1.09 -24.04
C GLY A 71 6.52 2.18 -24.54
N CYS A 72 6.20 3.12 -23.66
CA CYS A 72 5.31 4.23 -23.98
C CYS A 72 5.85 5.05 -25.17
N LYS A 73 4.93 5.70 -25.90
CA LYS A 73 5.22 6.48 -27.14
C LYS A 73 5.92 5.68 -28.25
N GLY A 74 6.03 4.34 -28.13
CA GLY A 74 6.73 3.51 -29.11
C GLY A 74 8.25 3.60 -29.04
N ASP A 75 8.80 4.09 -27.94
CA ASP A 75 10.24 4.22 -27.73
C ASP A 75 10.85 2.97 -27.09
N LEU A 76 12.17 2.84 -27.21
CA LEU A 76 12.94 1.75 -26.59
C LEU A 76 13.28 2.08 -25.14
N PHE A 77 13.04 1.11 -24.28
CA PHE A 77 13.41 1.18 -22.87
C PHE A 77 14.20 -0.07 -22.46
N VAL A 78 15.05 0.11 -21.48
CA VAL A 78 15.85 -0.96 -20.88
C VAL A 78 15.62 -0.97 -19.37
N ALA A 79 15.39 -2.16 -18.81
CA ALA A 79 15.41 -2.42 -17.38
C ALA A 79 16.80 -2.90 -16.96
N ASP A 80 17.50 -2.13 -16.13
CA ASP A 80 18.86 -2.39 -15.66
C ASP A 80 18.90 -2.67 -14.16
N ASN A 81 19.54 -3.78 -13.78
CA ASN A 81 19.56 -4.27 -12.41
C ASN A 81 20.58 -3.55 -11.54
N GLN A 82 20.22 -3.37 -10.26
CA GLN A 82 21.10 -2.91 -9.19
C GLN A 82 22.46 -3.59 -9.20
N GLY A 83 23.49 -2.87 -8.81
CA GLY A 83 24.86 -3.39 -8.69
C GLY A 83 25.88 -2.29 -8.45
N ASP A 84 27.12 -2.55 -8.80
CA ASP A 84 28.16 -1.53 -8.83
C ASP A 84 27.77 -0.39 -9.77
N TRP A 85 27.90 0.85 -9.31
CA TRP A 85 27.46 2.09 -9.97
C TRP A 85 25.95 2.26 -10.12
N LEU A 86 25.14 1.27 -9.74
CA LEU A 86 23.68 1.31 -9.76
C LEU A 86 23.13 1.12 -8.34
N PRO A 87 22.86 2.21 -7.62
CA PRO A 87 22.37 2.15 -6.23
C PRO A 87 21.03 1.43 -6.10
N SER A 88 20.20 1.43 -7.13
CA SER A 88 18.97 0.65 -7.24
C SER A 88 18.74 0.26 -8.70
N SER A 89 17.86 -0.68 -8.94
CA SER A 89 17.40 -1.00 -10.30
C SER A 89 16.68 0.18 -10.92
N LYS A 90 16.67 0.28 -12.25
CA LYS A 90 16.10 1.41 -12.97
C LYS A 90 15.56 1.03 -14.34
N ILE A 91 14.68 1.86 -14.89
CA ILE A 91 14.28 1.82 -16.30
C ILE A 91 14.80 3.08 -16.98
N VAL A 92 15.49 2.89 -18.09
CA VAL A 92 16.10 3.96 -18.87
C VAL A 92 15.50 4.05 -20.27
N HIS A 93 15.41 5.26 -20.81
CA HIS A 93 15.00 5.55 -22.18
C HIS A 93 16.18 5.49 -23.11
N VAL A 94 16.19 4.56 -24.07
CA VAL A 94 17.29 4.36 -25.00
C VAL A 94 17.26 5.42 -26.10
N ARG A 95 18.34 6.19 -26.19
CA ARG A 95 18.57 7.21 -27.22
C ARG A 95 19.96 7.04 -27.78
N GLU A 96 20.17 7.48 -29.02
CA GLU A 96 21.49 7.45 -29.67
C GLU A 96 22.52 8.23 -28.83
N GLY A 97 23.62 7.60 -28.49
CA GLY A 97 24.73 8.18 -27.71
C GLY A 97 24.47 8.25 -26.19
N ALA A 98 23.32 7.80 -25.68
CA ALA A 98 23.03 7.84 -24.24
C ALA A 98 24.03 6.99 -23.43
N TRP A 99 24.30 7.48 -22.19
CA TRP A 99 25.19 6.77 -21.25
C TRP A 99 24.56 6.71 -19.85
N PHE A 100 24.39 5.51 -19.31
CA PHE A 100 23.51 5.26 -18.16
C PHE A 100 24.25 5.03 -16.82
N GLY A 101 25.52 5.38 -16.72
CA GLY A 101 26.22 5.57 -15.44
C GLY A 101 27.08 4.43 -14.95
N SER A 102 26.98 3.18 -15.47
CA SER A 102 27.92 2.14 -15.10
C SER A 102 29.32 2.44 -15.66
N ARG A 103 30.30 2.51 -14.76
CA ARG A 103 31.71 2.80 -15.09
C ARG A 103 32.55 1.55 -15.20
N SER A 104 31.97 0.36 -15.05
CA SER A 104 32.71 -0.90 -14.94
C SER A 104 33.47 -1.30 -16.20
N VAL A 105 33.05 -0.81 -17.38
CA VAL A 105 33.73 -1.10 -18.66
C VAL A 105 34.93 -0.20 -18.88
N ASP A 106 34.82 1.08 -18.53
CA ASP A 106 35.90 2.08 -18.71
C ASP A 106 35.89 3.05 -17.51
N PRO A 107 36.42 2.64 -16.35
CA PRO A 107 36.42 3.46 -15.14
C PRO A 107 37.13 4.81 -15.31
N GLU A 108 38.26 4.84 -15.97
CA GLU A 108 39.06 6.06 -16.16
C GLU A 108 38.46 7.01 -17.19
N GLY A 109 38.03 6.48 -18.35
CA GLY A 109 37.45 7.30 -19.41
C GLY A 109 36.08 7.85 -19.09
N THR A 110 35.38 7.27 -18.08
CA THR A 110 34.05 7.70 -17.70
C THR A 110 33.95 8.38 -16.32
N LYS A 111 35.08 8.57 -15.61
CA LYS A 111 35.08 9.11 -14.23
C LYS A 111 34.34 10.45 -14.07
N ASP A 112 34.46 11.33 -15.06
CA ASP A 112 33.84 12.66 -15.08
C ASP A 112 32.59 12.74 -15.97
N LYS A 113 32.22 11.61 -16.60
CA LYS A 113 31.07 11.56 -17.51
C LYS A 113 29.75 11.68 -16.73
N LYS A 114 28.88 12.61 -17.15
CA LYS A 114 27.53 12.77 -16.57
C LYS A 114 26.61 11.72 -17.18
N GLU A 115 25.87 11.02 -16.31
CA GLU A 115 24.88 10.02 -16.73
C GLU A 115 23.59 10.63 -17.27
N ASP A 116 22.98 9.95 -18.22
CA ASP A 116 21.59 10.15 -18.60
C ASP A 116 20.69 9.59 -17.49
N LEU A 117 19.77 10.44 -17.01
CA LEU A 117 18.92 10.09 -15.88
C LEU A 117 17.92 8.98 -16.24
N PRO A 118 17.60 8.06 -15.32
CA PRO A 118 16.57 7.06 -15.54
C PRO A 118 15.19 7.70 -15.63
N VAL A 119 14.28 7.03 -16.31
CA VAL A 119 12.86 7.42 -16.29
C VAL A 119 12.25 7.10 -14.94
N VAL A 120 12.56 5.93 -14.39
CA VAL A 120 12.21 5.54 -13.02
C VAL A 120 13.33 4.76 -12.35
N TRP A 121 13.60 5.07 -11.09
CA TRP A 121 14.26 4.18 -10.15
C TRP A 121 13.25 3.19 -9.56
N LEU A 122 13.70 2.00 -9.24
CA LEU A 122 12.92 0.92 -8.65
C LEU A 122 13.52 0.58 -7.27
N PRO A 123 13.14 1.29 -6.20
CA PRO A 123 13.69 1.06 -4.87
C PRO A 123 13.71 -0.41 -4.48
N GLN A 124 14.90 -0.85 -4.04
CA GLN A 124 15.20 -2.24 -3.71
C GLN A 124 14.28 -2.76 -2.61
N ASP A 125 13.74 -3.97 -2.81
CA ASP A 125 12.84 -4.69 -1.90
C ASP A 125 11.50 -3.96 -1.56
N GLU A 126 11.23 -2.80 -2.17
CA GLU A 126 9.97 -2.07 -2.04
C GLU A 126 9.08 -2.25 -3.28
N ILE A 127 9.62 -1.99 -4.46
CA ILE A 127 8.90 -2.11 -5.74
C ILE A 127 9.69 -2.88 -6.79
N GLY A 128 10.99 -2.98 -6.67
CA GLY A 128 11.85 -3.66 -7.59
C GLY A 128 13.02 -4.38 -6.92
N ASN A 129 13.63 -5.27 -7.67
CA ASN A 129 14.87 -5.96 -7.32
C ASN A 129 15.55 -6.41 -8.62
N SER A 130 14.88 -7.23 -9.44
CA SER A 130 15.38 -7.74 -10.71
C SER A 130 14.36 -7.46 -11.82
N PRO A 131 14.26 -6.22 -12.31
CA PRO A 131 13.29 -5.85 -13.33
C PRO A 131 13.65 -6.52 -14.68
N SER A 132 12.60 -6.76 -15.46
CA SER A 132 12.71 -7.39 -16.78
C SER A 132 11.87 -6.65 -17.81
N THR A 133 11.85 -7.11 -19.01
CA THR A 133 11.24 -6.57 -20.24
C THR A 133 10.23 -5.43 -20.04
N PRO A 134 10.58 -4.16 -20.32
CA PRO A 134 9.59 -3.09 -20.46
C PRO A 134 8.69 -3.33 -21.68
N LEU A 135 7.38 -3.05 -21.54
CA LEU A 135 6.40 -3.28 -22.60
C LEU A 135 5.29 -2.24 -22.53
N ALA A 136 4.93 -1.63 -23.66
CA ALA A 136 3.78 -0.72 -23.71
C ALA A 136 2.48 -1.43 -23.34
N ILE A 137 1.58 -0.74 -22.62
CA ILE A 137 0.22 -1.19 -22.36
C ILE A 137 -0.77 -0.22 -23.03
N ASP A 138 -1.66 -0.78 -23.85
CA ASP A 138 -2.64 -0.02 -24.62
C ASP A 138 -4.07 -0.51 -24.34
N LEU A 139 -4.33 -0.90 -23.10
CA LEU A 139 -5.59 -1.46 -22.64
C LEU A 139 -6.26 -0.59 -21.58
N GLY A 140 -7.57 -0.42 -21.71
CA GLY A 140 -8.40 0.28 -20.71
C GLY A 140 -7.88 1.66 -20.35
N PRO A 141 -7.90 2.02 -19.05
CA PRO A 141 -7.42 3.33 -18.58
C PRO A 141 -5.89 3.48 -18.63
N TYR A 142 -5.14 2.40 -18.87
CA TYR A 142 -3.67 2.37 -18.80
C TYR A 142 -3.00 2.72 -20.14
N LYS A 143 -3.79 3.02 -21.16
CA LYS A 143 -3.31 3.37 -22.49
C LYS A 143 -2.22 4.43 -22.46
N GLY A 144 -1.11 4.16 -23.19
CA GLY A 144 0.04 5.06 -23.27
C GLY A 144 1.04 4.96 -22.09
N GLN A 145 0.81 4.03 -21.16
CA GLN A 145 1.76 3.68 -20.11
C GLN A 145 2.60 2.47 -20.53
N MET A 146 3.45 1.97 -19.64
CA MET A 146 4.18 0.73 -19.84
C MET A 146 4.14 -0.15 -18.59
N ILE A 147 4.42 -1.44 -18.80
CA ILE A 147 4.57 -2.44 -17.75
C ILE A 147 5.95 -3.07 -17.85
N HIS A 148 6.42 -3.68 -16.76
CA HIS A 148 7.61 -4.52 -16.78
C HIS A 148 7.44 -5.70 -15.82
N GLY A 149 8.15 -6.79 -16.09
CA GLY A 149 8.22 -7.91 -15.18
C GLY A 149 9.20 -7.66 -14.04
N GLU A 150 9.07 -8.42 -12.97
CA GLU A 150 9.99 -8.40 -11.83
C GLU A 150 10.25 -9.83 -11.37
N VAL A 151 11.51 -10.25 -11.39
CA VAL A 151 11.88 -11.65 -11.12
C VAL A 151 11.85 -11.96 -9.62
N THR A 152 12.55 -11.16 -8.81
CA THR A 152 12.79 -11.47 -7.39
C THR A 152 11.70 -10.92 -6.49
N HIS A 153 11.36 -9.64 -6.63
CA HIS A 153 10.23 -9.04 -5.93
C HIS A 153 8.88 -9.58 -6.43
N GLY A 154 8.88 -10.10 -7.66
CA GLY A 154 7.74 -10.78 -8.29
C GLY A 154 6.66 -9.89 -8.86
N GLY A 155 5.82 -10.49 -9.69
CA GLY A 155 4.69 -9.82 -10.34
C GLY A 155 5.07 -8.88 -11.49
N ILE A 156 4.08 -8.11 -11.95
CA ILE A 156 4.22 -7.09 -12.99
C ILE A 156 4.01 -5.73 -12.35
N LYS A 157 4.85 -4.77 -12.70
CA LYS A 157 4.77 -3.37 -12.27
C LYS A 157 4.28 -2.52 -13.44
N ARG A 158 3.60 -1.42 -13.14
CA ARG A 158 3.15 -0.44 -14.13
C ARG A 158 3.87 0.87 -13.93
N VAL A 159 4.24 1.50 -15.04
CA VAL A 159 5.01 2.75 -15.06
C VAL A 159 4.22 3.80 -15.83
N PHE A 160 3.89 4.88 -15.15
CA PHE A 160 3.42 6.13 -15.75
C PHE A 160 4.62 7.01 -16.05
N VAL A 161 4.68 7.59 -17.24
CA VAL A 161 5.78 8.47 -17.70
C VAL A 161 5.21 9.81 -18.12
N GLU A 162 5.85 10.88 -17.64
CA GLU A 162 5.60 12.24 -18.11
C GLU A 162 6.92 12.93 -18.51
N GLU A 163 6.78 14.02 -19.24
CA GLU A 163 7.91 14.86 -19.65
C GLU A 163 7.83 16.20 -18.90
N VAL A 164 8.88 16.51 -18.17
CA VAL A 164 9.01 17.75 -17.39
C VAL A 164 10.29 18.47 -17.84
N ASN A 165 10.12 19.68 -18.34
CA ASN A 165 11.23 20.53 -18.85
C ASN A 165 12.15 19.77 -19.86
N GLY A 166 11.57 18.93 -20.74
CA GLY A 166 12.30 18.13 -21.74
C GLY A 166 12.95 16.86 -21.20
N GLN A 167 12.75 16.52 -19.92
CA GLN A 167 13.28 15.30 -19.30
C GLN A 167 12.13 14.32 -19.02
N LEU A 168 12.29 13.04 -19.42
CA LEU A 168 11.37 11.99 -19.04
C LEU A 168 11.58 11.61 -17.56
N GLN A 169 10.49 11.46 -16.86
CA GLN A 169 10.41 11.00 -15.47
C GLN A 169 9.06 10.33 -15.23
N GLY A 170 8.87 9.67 -14.09
CA GLY A 170 7.61 8.98 -13.91
C GLY A 170 7.45 8.26 -12.59
N CYS A 171 6.39 7.53 -12.49
CA CYS A 171 5.97 6.81 -11.30
C CYS A 171 5.77 5.32 -11.57
N VAL A 172 6.19 4.50 -10.62
CA VAL A 172 5.98 3.05 -10.67
C VAL A 172 4.99 2.61 -9.61
N PHE A 173 4.14 1.63 -9.97
CA PHE A 173 3.07 1.07 -9.15
C PHE A 173 3.11 -0.45 -9.17
N ARG A 174 2.66 -1.09 -8.08
CA ARG A 174 2.27 -2.51 -8.13
C ARG A 174 1.08 -2.66 -9.08
N PHE A 175 1.10 -3.65 -9.95
CA PHE A 175 0.05 -3.83 -10.94
C PHE A 175 -0.56 -5.24 -10.89
N ILE A 176 0.19 -6.28 -11.25
CA ILE A 176 -0.30 -7.67 -11.22
C ILE A 176 0.57 -8.47 -10.24
N GLN A 177 -0.09 -9.16 -9.30
CA GLN A 177 0.54 -9.97 -8.28
C GLN A 177 -0.04 -11.40 -8.30
N GLY A 178 0.59 -12.32 -7.56
CA GLY A 178 0.07 -13.67 -7.40
C GLY A 178 0.42 -14.63 -8.53
N LEU A 179 1.34 -14.27 -9.42
CA LEU A 179 1.84 -15.13 -10.49
C LEU A 179 2.63 -16.32 -9.92
N GLU A 180 2.75 -17.40 -10.69
CA GLU A 180 3.30 -18.66 -10.22
C GLU A 180 4.82 -18.69 -10.05
N ALA A 181 5.54 -17.82 -10.76
CA ALA A 181 6.98 -17.68 -10.67
C ALA A 181 7.42 -16.20 -10.81
N GLY A 182 8.69 -15.91 -10.59
CA GLY A 182 9.28 -14.59 -10.85
C GLY A 182 9.18 -14.23 -12.33
N VAL A 183 8.76 -13.00 -12.66
CA VAL A 183 8.44 -12.59 -14.03
C VAL A 183 9.69 -12.12 -14.77
N ASN A 184 10.19 -12.95 -15.68
CA ASN A 184 11.40 -12.64 -16.48
C ASN A 184 11.08 -12.11 -17.87
N ARG A 185 10.02 -12.57 -18.51
CA ARG A 185 9.62 -12.09 -19.84
C ARG A 185 8.12 -11.87 -19.92
N ILE A 186 7.75 -10.82 -20.59
CA ILE A 186 6.35 -10.52 -20.93
C ILE A 186 6.26 -10.18 -22.41
N ALA A 187 5.19 -10.61 -23.07
CA ALA A 187 4.95 -10.32 -24.46
C ALA A 187 3.46 -10.32 -24.77
N TRP A 188 3.02 -9.42 -25.64
CA TRP A 188 1.68 -9.49 -26.21
C TRP A 188 1.59 -10.58 -27.25
N GLY A 189 0.59 -11.44 -27.15
CA GLY A 189 0.26 -12.44 -28.17
C GLY A 189 -0.62 -11.86 -29.28
N PRO A 190 -0.82 -12.66 -30.36
CA PRO A 190 -1.60 -12.21 -31.53
C PRO A 190 -3.04 -11.79 -31.21
N GLY A 191 -3.63 -12.33 -30.15
CA GLY A 191 -5.00 -12.00 -29.70
C GLY A 191 -5.09 -10.82 -28.74
N GLY A 192 -3.98 -10.14 -28.44
CA GLY A 192 -3.95 -9.03 -27.47
C GLY A 192 -3.87 -9.47 -26.00
N ASP A 193 -3.69 -10.77 -25.73
CA ASP A 193 -3.47 -11.28 -24.38
C ASP A 193 -1.99 -11.14 -23.98
N LEU A 194 -1.74 -10.95 -22.69
CA LEU A 194 -0.39 -10.86 -22.17
C LEU A 194 0.12 -12.25 -21.77
N TYR A 195 1.22 -12.68 -22.38
CA TYR A 195 1.94 -13.89 -22.00
C TYR A 195 3.07 -13.54 -21.03
N VAL A 196 3.18 -14.32 -19.97
CA VAL A 196 4.11 -14.10 -18.85
C VAL A 196 4.97 -15.33 -18.68
N GLY A 197 6.25 -15.20 -18.98
CA GLY A 197 7.27 -16.24 -18.76
C GLY A 197 7.95 -16.04 -17.42
N GLY A 198 7.80 -17.03 -16.55
CA GLY A 198 8.36 -17.03 -15.21
C GLY A 198 9.62 -17.86 -15.09
N ILE A 199 10.55 -17.42 -14.26
CA ILE A 199 11.74 -18.17 -13.84
C ILE A 199 11.90 -18.13 -12.35
N GLY A 200 12.67 -19.07 -11.81
CA GLY A 200 13.11 -19.08 -10.44
C GLY A 200 14.31 -20.00 -10.26
N ASN A 201 15.27 -19.55 -9.50
CA ASN A 201 16.39 -20.37 -9.07
C ASN A 201 16.54 -20.18 -7.56
N PRO A 202 16.53 -21.26 -6.75
CA PRO A 202 16.69 -21.15 -5.31
C PRO A 202 17.91 -20.28 -4.96
N GLY A 203 17.68 -19.25 -4.20
CA GLY A 203 18.71 -18.41 -3.59
C GLY A 203 19.16 -17.17 -4.36
N ASN A 204 18.80 -16.93 -5.64
CA ASN A 204 19.27 -15.74 -6.34
C ASN A 204 18.28 -15.11 -7.31
N TRP A 205 17.77 -15.83 -8.30
CA TRP A 205 16.92 -15.29 -9.36
C TRP A 205 15.54 -15.95 -9.33
N GLY A 206 14.72 -15.59 -8.36
CA GLY A 206 13.38 -16.12 -8.22
C GLY A 206 12.64 -15.49 -7.07
N GLN A 207 11.34 -15.53 -7.12
CA GLN A 207 10.47 -15.08 -6.05
C GLN A 207 10.36 -16.17 -4.97
N ALA A 208 10.64 -15.83 -3.70
CA ALA A 208 10.55 -16.77 -2.59
C ALA A 208 9.14 -17.38 -2.50
N GLY A 209 9.08 -18.69 -2.26
CA GLY A 209 7.83 -19.45 -2.13
C GLY A 209 7.05 -19.68 -3.43
N LYS A 210 7.66 -19.44 -4.59
CA LYS A 210 7.07 -19.61 -5.92
C LYS A 210 7.75 -20.75 -6.69
N LEU A 211 7.15 -21.12 -7.85
CA LEU A 211 7.74 -22.10 -8.76
C LEU A 211 9.02 -21.57 -9.41
N HIS A 212 9.84 -22.48 -9.90
CA HIS A 212 11.09 -22.16 -10.60
C HIS A 212 10.88 -21.87 -12.09
N TYR A 213 9.69 -22.04 -12.59
CA TYR A 213 9.29 -21.83 -13.99
C TYR A 213 7.80 -21.52 -14.04
N GLY A 214 7.37 -20.97 -15.15
CA GLY A 214 5.95 -20.71 -15.38
C GLY A 214 5.71 -20.10 -16.76
N LEU A 215 4.55 -20.40 -17.32
CA LEU A 215 4.03 -19.73 -18.50
C LEU A 215 2.53 -19.49 -18.29
N GLN A 216 2.17 -18.24 -18.13
CA GLN A 216 0.80 -17.83 -17.88
C GLN A 216 0.30 -16.91 -18.99
N ARG A 217 -0.97 -17.06 -19.35
CA ARG A 217 -1.70 -16.16 -20.25
C ARG A 217 -2.68 -15.33 -19.43
N LEU A 218 -2.56 -14.02 -19.52
CA LEU A 218 -3.44 -13.07 -18.85
C LEU A 218 -4.36 -12.44 -19.89
N VAL A 219 -5.67 -12.59 -19.68
CA VAL A 219 -6.73 -12.08 -20.57
C VAL A 219 -7.35 -10.84 -19.91
N TYR A 220 -7.40 -9.73 -20.64
CA TYR A 220 -8.07 -8.53 -20.16
C TYR A 220 -9.58 -8.70 -20.15
N ASN A 221 -10.20 -8.56 -18.98
CA ASN A 221 -11.64 -8.77 -18.79
C ASN A 221 -12.49 -7.51 -19.01
N ASN A 222 -11.92 -6.46 -19.60
CA ASN A 222 -12.54 -5.13 -19.80
C ASN A 222 -13.04 -4.44 -18.53
N LYS A 223 -12.49 -4.80 -17.37
CA LYS A 223 -12.77 -4.13 -16.09
C LYS A 223 -11.50 -3.43 -15.61
N SER A 224 -11.63 -2.20 -15.16
CA SER A 224 -10.58 -1.51 -14.45
C SER A 224 -10.62 -1.87 -12.96
N THR A 225 -9.45 -1.87 -12.33
CA THR A 225 -9.31 -1.94 -10.89
C THR A 225 -9.28 -0.52 -10.35
N PHE A 226 -9.88 -0.27 -9.18
CA PHE A 226 -9.71 1.01 -8.51
C PHE A 226 -8.28 1.12 -8.00
N GLU A 227 -7.51 2.04 -8.56
CA GLU A 227 -6.09 2.25 -8.24
C GLU A 227 -5.60 3.65 -8.62
N MET A 228 -4.40 4.01 -8.16
CA MET A 228 -3.71 5.20 -8.65
C MET A 228 -3.32 5.01 -10.11
N LEU A 229 -3.92 5.76 -11.03
CA LEU A 229 -3.67 5.68 -12.47
C LEU A 229 -2.36 6.39 -12.85
N ALA A 230 -2.12 7.55 -12.25
CA ALA A 230 -0.96 8.37 -12.52
C ALA A 230 -0.60 9.22 -11.29
N VAL A 231 0.67 9.58 -11.18
CA VAL A 231 1.14 10.63 -10.27
C VAL A 231 1.94 11.62 -11.09
N ARG A 232 1.57 12.89 -11.02
CA ARG A 232 2.22 13.98 -11.77
C ARG A 232 2.88 14.98 -10.85
N ALA A 233 4.07 15.41 -11.23
CA ALA A 233 4.77 16.48 -10.54
C ALA A 233 4.10 17.83 -10.79
N LYS A 234 4.07 18.66 -9.75
CA LYS A 234 3.71 20.07 -9.79
C LYS A 234 4.80 20.89 -9.11
N SER A 235 4.86 22.19 -9.40
CA SER A 235 5.87 23.06 -8.78
C SER A 235 5.77 23.12 -7.25
N ASN A 236 4.57 22.91 -6.71
CA ASN A 236 4.22 23.04 -5.30
C ASN A 236 3.64 21.74 -4.69
N GLY A 237 3.92 20.58 -5.28
CA GLY A 237 3.39 19.31 -4.78
C GLY A 237 3.25 18.22 -5.82
N MET A 238 2.35 17.26 -5.57
CA MET A 238 2.09 16.13 -6.46
C MET A 238 0.58 15.95 -6.68
N GLU A 239 0.19 15.61 -7.91
CA GLU A 239 -1.19 15.29 -8.28
C GLU A 239 -1.32 13.79 -8.49
N ILE A 240 -2.19 13.14 -7.72
CA ILE A 240 -2.55 11.72 -7.84
C ILE A 240 -3.84 11.62 -8.65
N GLU A 241 -3.85 10.81 -9.70
CA GLU A 241 -5.06 10.49 -10.48
C GLU A 241 -5.46 9.04 -10.23
N PHE A 242 -6.77 8.80 -10.06
CA PHE A 242 -7.35 7.49 -9.82
C PHE A 242 -8.13 7.00 -11.05
N THR A 243 -8.27 5.68 -11.19
CA THR A 243 -9.06 5.05 -12.26
C THR A 243 -10.56 5.28 -12.10
N GLU A 244 -11.04 5.41 -10.86
CA GLU A 244 -12.43 5.65 -10.50
C GLU A 244 -12.54 6.87 -9.58
N PRO A 245 -13.71 7.54 -9.48
CA PRO A 245 -13.91 8.60 -8.49
C PRO A 245 -13.80 8.08 -7.06
N LEU A 246 -13.19 8.86 -6.18
CA LEU A 246 -13.21 8.61 -4.73
C LEU A 246 -14.65 8.72 -4.18
N GLU A 247 -14.94 8.00 -3.10
CA GLU A 247 -16.17 8.18 -2.34
C GLU A 247 -16.35 9.67 -1.95
N GLU A 248 -17.60 10.13 -1.91
CA GLU A 248 -17.89 11.53 -1.58
C GLU A 248 -17.37 11.89 -0.19
N GLY A 249 -16.64 12.99 -0.11
CA GLY A 249 -15.99 13.45 1.13
C GLY A 249 -14.57 12.95 1.33
N ASP A 250 -14.12 11.93 0.60
CA ASP A 250 -12.75 11.44 0.70
C ASP A 250 -11.73 12.29 -0.08
N GLY A 251 -10.46 12.08 0.25
CA GLY A 251 -9.33 12.69 -0.43
C GLY A 251 -8.85 14.03 0.15
N TRP A 252 -9.62 14.69 1.01
CA TRP A 252 -9.31 16.02 1.53
C TRP A 252 -8.45 16.03 2.80
N ASN A 253 -8.46 14.95 3.58
CA ASN A 253 -7.73 14.90 4.84
C ASN A 253 -6.25 14.59 4.62
N THR A 254 -5.39 15.52 4.99
CA THR A 254 -3.93 15.39 4.85
C THR A 254 -3.34 14.23 5.65
N ASP A 255 -3.98 13.82 6.75
CA ASP A 255 -3.55 12.68 7.58
C ASP A 255 -3.68 11.33 6.87
N HIS A 256 -4.45 11.29 5.78
CA HIS A 256 -4.59 10.10 4.95
C HIS A 256 -3.40 9.86 4.01
N TYR A 257 -2.39 10.72 4.01
CA TYR A 257 -1.25 10.63 3.11
C TYR A 257 0.07 10.72 3.87
N GLU A 258 1.07 10.08 3.32
CA GLU A 258 2.46 10.28 3.69
C GLU A 258 3.28 10.51 2.43
N VAL A 259 4.18 11.49 2.47
CA VAL A 259 5.12 11.77 1.39
C VAL A 259 6.52 11.79 1.96
N LYS A 260 7.42 11.02 1.34
CA LYS A 260 8.85 11.00 1.67
C LYS A 260 9.66 11.30 0.43
N GLN A 261 10.85 11.85 0.59
CA GLN A 261 11.83 11.97 -0.48
C GLN A 261 13.23 11.60 -0.03
N TRP A 262 14.03 11.08 -0.96
CA TRP A 262 15.45 10.75 -0.80
C TRP A 262 16.15 10.82 -2.16
N TYR A 263 17.47 10.67 -2.18
CA TYR A 263 18.21 10.53 -3.42
C TYR A 263 19.16 9.33 -3.36
N TYR A 264 19.64 8.93 -4.52
CA TYR A 264 20.66 7.90 -4.68
C TYR A 264 21.97 8.51 -5.15
N LYS A 265 23.10 7.92 -4.73
CA LYS A 265 24.45 8.27 -5.20
C LYS A 265 25.11 7.03 -5.76
N PRO A 266 25.40 6.97 -7.08
CA PRO A 266 26.17 5.89 -7.67
C PRO A 266 27.58 5.81 -7.06
N THR A 267 28.00 4.60 -6.68
CA THR A 267 29.33 4.28 -6.17
C THR A 267 29.78 2.95 -6.74
N ILE A 268 31.07 2.61 -6.56
CA ILE A 268 31.60 1.31 -6.96
C ILE A 268 31.00 0.14 -6.15
N GLU A 269 30.43 0.43 -4.98
CA GLU A 269 29.81 -0.58 -4.14
C GLU A 269 28.52 -1.12 -4.78
N TYR A 270 28.19 -2.35 -4.45
CA TYR A 270 26.97 -2.99 -4.91
C TYR A 270 25.73 -2.34 -4.27
N GLY A 271 24.89 -1.75 -5.10
CA GLY A 271 23.72 -1.03 -4.63
C GLY A 271 24.05 0.26 -3.87
N GLY A 272 23.06 0.85 -3.22
CA GLY A 272 23.27 2.05 -2.42
C GLY A 272 22.06 2.36 -1.52
N PRO A 273 22.32 2.96 -0.35
CA PRO A 273 21.24 3.33 0.56
C PRO A 273 20.46 4.54 0.04
N LYS A 274 19.26 4.70 0.57
CA LYS A 274 18.52 5.96 0.49
C LYS A 274 19.28 7.03 1.27
N LEU A 275 19.64 8.13 0.62
CA LEU A 275 20.35 9.22 1.25
C LEU A 275 19.41 10.37 1.56
N ASN A 276 19.54 10.98 2.74
CA ASN A 276 18.74 12.10 3.23
C ASN A 276 17.22 11.84 3.11
N GLU A 277 16.79 10.62 3.43
CA GLU A 277 15.37 10.32 3.49
C GLU A 277 14.69 11.23 4.51
N LYS A 278 13.64 11.91 4.07
CA LYS A 278 12.83 12.76 4.94
C LYS A 278 11.37 12.76 4.54
N LYS A 279 10.51 12.88 5.53
CA LYS A 279 9.08 13.14 5.36
C LYS A 279 8.86 14.61 4.96
N LEU A 280 7.98 14.85 3.98
CA LEU A 280 7.52 16.17 3.58
C LEU A 280 6.18 16.46 4.26
N THR A 281 6.05 17.67 4.82
CA THR A 281 4.81 18.10 5.48
C THR A 281 3.79 18.52 4.46
N ILE A 282 2.68 17.80 4.38
CA ILE A 282 1.56 18.12 3.49
C ILE A 282 0.79 19.29 4.10
N LYS A 283 0.63 20.39 3.35
CA LYS A 283 -0.09 21.61 3.75
C LYS A 283 -1.58 21.51 3.50
N SER A 284 -1.94 20.97 2.35
CA SER A 284 -3.33 20.79 1.95
C SER A 284 -3.49 19.62 0.99
N ALA A 285 -4.70 19.07 0.94
CA ALA A 285 -5.12 18.11 -0.07
C ALA A 285 -6.35 18.72 -0.79
N SER A 286 -6.38 18.65 -2.12
CA SER A 286 -7.43 19.25 -2.94
C SER A 286 -7.97 18.24 -3.93
N VAL A 287 -9.27 17.98 -3.88
CA VAL A 287 -9.94 16.99 -4.74
C VAL A 287 -10.55 17.69 -5.95
N SER A 288 -10.41 17.08 -7.13
CA SER A 288 -11.06 17.55 -8.37
C SER A 288 -12.59 17.38 -8.31
N ASP A 289 -13.32 18.10 -9.16
CA ASP A 289 -14.78 18.07 -9.16
C ASP A 289 -15.33 16.69 -9.56
N ASP A 290 -14.61 15.96 -10.41
CA ASP A 290 -14.92 14.57 -10.79
C ASP A 290 -14.43 13.53 -9.76
N ARG A 291 -13.80 13.98 -8.67
CA ARG A 291 -13.24 13.16 -7.58
C ARG A 291 -12.21 12.12 -8.04
N LYS A 292 -11.67 12.26 -9.25
CA LYS A 292 -10.63 11.35 -9.78
C LYS A 292 -9.21 11.83 -9.51
N LYS A 293 -9.03 13.05 -9.02
CA LYS A 293 -7.70 13.59 -8.75
C LYS A 293 -7.62 14.18 -7.35
N VAL A 294 -6.46 13.95 -6.73
CA VAL A 294 -6.09 14.60 -5.48
C VAL A 294 -4.76 15.29 -5.68
N PHE A 295 -4.73 16.59 -5.47
CA PHE A 295 -3.50 17.35 -5.41
C PHE A 295 -3.06 17.52 -3.96
N LEU A 296 -1.83 17.10 -3.67
CA LEU A 296 -1.17 17.24 -2.36
C LEU A 296 -0.20 18.42 -2.45
N GLU A 297 -0.48 19.48 -1.71
CA GLU A 297 0.38 20.64 -1.60
C GLU A 297 1.43 20.45 -0.51
N PHE A 298 2.68 20.62 -0.85
CA PHE A 298 3.81 20.64 0.09
C PHE A 298 5.03 21.29 -0.53
N ASP A 299 5.93 21.80 0.33
CA ASP A 299 7.20 22.38 -0.10
C ASP A 299 8.33 21.35 -0.05
N GLY A 300 9.45 21.72 -0.67
CA GLY A 300 10.72 21.04 -0.50
C GLY A 300 10.97 19.91 -1.48
N LEU A 301 10.18 19.82 -2.57
CA LEU A 301 10.55 18.98 -3.71
C LEU A 301 11.92 19.38 -4.26
N LYS A 302 12.70 18.40 -4.69
CA LYS A 302 14.04 18.60 -5.23
C LYS A 302 14.25 17.80 -6.50
N ASP A 303 15.02 18.38 -7.42
CA ASP A 303 15.51 17.65 -8.59
C ASP A 303 16.38 16.44 -8.17
N ASN A 304 16.41 15.40 -9.01
CA ASN A 304 17.17 14.18 -8.81
C ASN A 304 16.86 13.45 -7.48
N HIS A 305 15.60 13.45 -7.08
CA HIS A 305 15.13 12.74 -5.89
C HIS A 305 14.04 11.73 -6.23
N MET A 306 13.95 10.69 -5.42
CA MET A 306 12.76 9.85 -5.33
C MET A 306 11.71 10.54 -4.47
N VAL A 307 10.45 10.40 -4.84
CA VAL A 307 9.30 10.82 -4.03
C VAL A 307 8.40 9.61 -3.83
N TYR A 308 8.28 9.16 -2.60
CA TYR A 308 7.38 8.08 -2.20
C TYR A 308 6.07 8.68 -1.68
N ILE A 309 4.97 8.16 -2.18
CA ILE A 309 3.62 8.52 -1.74
C ILE A 309 2.94 7.28 -1.19
N HIS A 310 2.42 7.40 0.03
CA HIS A 310 1.63 6.36 0.67
C HIS A 310 0.26 6.90 1.07
N LEU A 311 -0.77 6.22 0.61
CA LEU A 311 -2.15 6.43 1.03
C LEU A 311 -2.36 5.67 2.35
N LYS A 312 -2.27 6.36 3.48
CA LYS A 312 -2.41 5.78 4.82
C LYS A 312 -3.84 5.28 5.10
N LYS A 313 -4.83 5.83 4.40
CA LYS A 313 -6.18 5.32 4.33
C LYS A 313 -6.32 4.43 3.10
N HIS A 314 -6.97 3.29 3.27
CA HIS A 314 -7.36 2.42 2.15
C HIS A 314 -8.65 2.96 1.53
N PHE A 315 -8.50 3.83 0.53
CA PHE A 315 -9.62 4.51 -0.11
C PHE A 315 -10.60 3.53 -0.77
N ILE A 316 -11.86 3.97 -0.81
CA ILE A 316 -12.95 3.29 -1.49
C ILE A 316 -13.43 4.21 -2.62
N SER A 317 -13.75 3.62 -3.79
CA SER A 317 -14.34 4.37 -4.89
C SER A 317 -15.84 4.61 -4.67
N ASP A 318 -16.40 5.54 -5.43
CA ASP A 318 -17.85 5.82 -5.46
C ASP A 318 -18.69 4.58 -5.81
N SER A 319 -18.11 3.62 -6.54
CA SER A 319 -18.73 2.33 -6.85
C SER A 319 -18.61 1.28 -5.73
N GLY A 320 -17.89 1.59 -4.63
CA GLY A 320 -17.63 0.69 -3.52
C GLY A 320 -16.43 -0.24 -3.71
N SER A 321 -15.60 -0.02 -4.74
CA SER A 321 -14.38 -0.78 -4.96
C SER A 321 -13.27 -0.33 -4.01
N SER A 322 -12.57 -1.28 -3.39
CA SER A 322 -11.38 -0.98 -2.57
C SER A 322 -10.16 -0.73 -3.44
N ILE A 323 -9.32 0.21 -3.04
CA ILE A 323 -8.09 0.53 -3.78
C ILE A 323 -7.13 -0.68 -3.81
N TRP A 324 -6.54 -0.94 -4.98
CA TRP A 324 -5.66 -2.09 -5.19
C TRP A 324 -4.31 -1.94 -4.48
N SER A 325 -3.66 -0.78 -4.63
CA SER A 325 -2.37 -0.48 -4.02
C SER A 325 -2.36 0.92 -3.46
N THR A 326 -1.78 1.08 -2.29
CA THR A 326 -1.71 2.36 -1.57
C THR A 326 -0.37 3.08 -1.74
N GLU A 327 0.54 2.54 -2.55
CA GLU A 327 1.91 3.02 -2.65
C GLU A 327 2.30 3.41 -4.08
N ALA A 328 3.08 4.46 -4.21
CA ALA A 328 3.61 4.95 -5.47
C ALA A 328 5.03 5.49 -5.29
N TRP A 329 5.94 5.17 -6.23
CA TRP A 329 7.34 5.58 -6.23
C TRP A 329 7.61 6.43 -7.46
N TYR A 330 7.75 7.73 -7.27
CA TYR A 330 7.99 8.68 -8.34
C TYR A 330 9.47 9.09 -8.40
N THR A 331 10.03 9.07 -9.59
CA THR A 331 11.37 9.57 -9.88
C THR A 331 11.29 11.02 -10.33
N MET A 332 11.73 11.93 -9.49
CA MET A 332 11.74 13.37 -9.74
C MET A 332 13.09 13.79 -10.32
N ASN A 333 13.25 13.70 -11.65
CA ASN A 333 14.47 14.18 -12.30
C ASN A 333 14.51 15.70 -12.30
N GLN A 334 13.36 16.35 -12.53
CA GLN A 334 13.18 17.79 -12.48
C GLN A 334 11.84 18.17 -11.84
N VAL A 335 11.86 19.19 -11.02
CA VAL A 335 10.65 19.82 -10.50
C VAL A 335 10.10 20.76 -11.59
N PRO A 336 8.81 20.66 -11.95
CA PRO A 336 8.20 21.55 -12.94
C PRO A 336 8.31 23.02 -12.52
N LYS A 337 8.56 23.91 -13.49
CA LYS A 337 8.58 25.36 -13.24
C LYS A 337 7.27 25.98 -13.65
N GLY A 338 6.63 26.73 -12.72
CA GLY A 338 5.41 27.48 -13.02
C GLY A 338 4.16 26.63 -13.27
N GLN A 339 4.20 25.33 -12.99
CA GLN A 339 3.07 24.41 -13.15
C GLN A 339 2.50 24.04 -11.79
N ASN A 340 1.86 25.00 -11.13
CA ASN A 340 1.26 24.76 -9.81
C ASN A 340 0.03 23.83 -9.92
N GLY A 341 -0.14 22.99 -8.91
CA GLY A 341 -1.38 22.25 -8.69
C GLY A 341 -2.50 23.19 -8.22
N VAL A 342 -3.74 22.78 -8.43
CA VAL A 342 -4.92 23.57 -8.06
C VAL A 342 -5.23 23.34 -6.59
N ILE A 343 -5.14 24.39 -5.79
CA ILE A 343 -5.51 24.36 -4.37
C ILE A 343 -6.99 24.71 -4.26
N LYS A 344 -7.76 23.83 -3.64
CA LYS A 344 -9.17 24.03 -3.30
C LYS A 344 -9.35 23.92 -1.80
N LYS A 345 -10.25 24.71 -1.25
CA LYS A 345 -10.68 24.55 0.13
C LYS A 345 -11.64 23.36 0.21
N ALA A 346 -11.46 22.49 1.19
CA ALA A 346 -12.41 21.43 1.44
C ALA A 346 -13.84 22.00 1.59
N PRO A 347 -14.85 21.40 0.96
CA PRO A 347 -16.23 21.88 1.03
C PRO A 347 -16.84 21.75 2.43
N PHE A 348 -16.12 21.11 3.35
CA PHE A 348 -16.52 20.89 4.74
C PHE A 348 -15.30 21.03 5.65
N VAL A 349 -15.56 21.34 6.92
CA VAL A 349 -14.52 21.32 7.95
C VAL A 349 -14.48 19.91 8.52
N TYR A 350 -13.32 19.24 8.43
CA TYR A 350 -13.07 18.02 9.21
C TYR A 350 -12.97 18.42 10.68
N ALA A 351 -14.08 18.32 11.39
CA ALA A 351 -14.08 18.41 12.83
C ALA A 351 -14.35 17.00 13.39
N ASP A 352 -13.55 16.60 14.37
CA ASP A 352 -13.83 15.38 15.12
C ASP A 352 -15.25 15.40 15.66
N ASN A 353 -15.87 14.24 15.75
CA ASN A 353 -17.20 14.04 16.32
C ASN A 353 -18.30 14.86 15.61
N THR A 354 -18.21 14.91 14.29
CA THR A 354 -19.23 15.52 13.42
C THR A 354 -19.60 14.58 12.29
N LEU A 355 -20.78 14.81 11.72
CA LEU A 355 -21.20 14.14 10.48
C LEU A 355 -21.09 15.13 9.31
N THR A 356 -20.53 14.67 8.21
CA THR A 356 -20.63 15.38 6.93
C THR A 356 -22.09 15.37 6.44
N ASP A 357 -22.42 16.24 5.50
CA ASP A 357 -23.79 16.25 4.94
C ASP A 357 -24.08 14.98 4.13
N ALA A 358 -23.06 14.40 3.51
CA ALA A 358 -23.13 13.08 2.84
C ALA A 358 -23.47 11.97 3.85
N GLU A 359 -22.78 11.91 4.98
CA GLU A 359 -23.06 10.95 6.05
C GLU A 359 -24.47 11.10 6.62
N LYS A 360 -24.91 12.35 6.87
CA LYS A 360 -26.29 12.62 7.33
C LYS A 360 -27.31 12.11 6.31
N LYS A 361 -27.11 12.41 5.02
CA LYS A 361 -27.98 11.95 3.92
C LYS A 361 -27.97 10.42 3.78
N ALA A 362 -26.82 9.79 4.02
CA ALA A 362 -26.67 8.33 4.00
C ALA A 362 -27.26 7.64 5.26
N GLY A 363 -27.75 8.39 6.25
CA GLY A 363 -28.41 7.87 7.44
C GLY A 363 -27.47 7.54 8.61
N TRP A 364 -26.23 8.06 8.58
CA TRP A 364 -25.31 7.95 9.71
C TRP A 364 -25.80 8.77 10.91
N GLN A 365 -25.58 8.26 12.10
CA GLN A 365 -25.86 8.89 13.38
C GLN A 365 -24.56 8.99 14.18
N LEU A 366 -24.36 10.11 14.85
CA LEU A 366 -23.22 10.33 15.73
C LEU A 366 -23.55 9.76 17.12
N LEU A 367 -22.70 8.91 17.65
CA LEU A 367 -22.84 8.32 18.99
C LEU A 367 -22.00 9.05 20.05
N PHE A 368 -21.19 10.00 19.66
CA PHE A 368 -20.40 10.85 20.55
C PHE A 368 -20.16 12.22 19.92
N ASP A 369 -20.52 13.29 20.63
CA ASP A 369 -20.47 14.67 20.16
C ASP A 369 -19.17 15.41 20.53
N GLY A 370 -18.23 14.72 21.20
CA GLY A 370 -16.99 15.31 21.72
C GLY A 370 -17.14 16.07 23.02
N LYS A 371 -18.34 16.20 23.58
CA LYS A 371 -18.66 17.08 24.73
C LYS A 371 -19.39 16.37 25.87
N SER A 372 -20.13 15.33 25.57
CA SER A 372 -20.97 14.64 26.55
C SER A 372 -20.94 13.12 26.38
N MET A 373 -21.22 12.39 27.46
CA MET A 373 -21.40 10.94 27.44
C MET A 373 -22.86 10.54 27.16
N ALA A 374 -23.67 11.44 26.61
CA ALA A 374 -25.08 11.15 26.28
C ALA A 374 -25.16 9.97 25.31
N GLY A 375 -26.06 9.03 25.59
CA GLY A 375 -26.19 7.79 24.81
C GLY A 375 -25.26 6.64 25.24
N TRP A 376 -24.45 6.85 26.29
CA TRP A 376 -23.57 5.86 26.89
C TRP A 376 -23.80 5.70 28.38
N ARG A 377 -23.59 4.52 28.89
CA ARG A 377 -23.62 4.17 30.33
C ARG A 377 -22.73 2.96 30.60
N ASN A 378 -22.33 2.74 31.82
CA ASN A 378 -21.69 1.48 32.16
C ASN A 378 -22.70 0.32 32.08
N PHE A 379 -22.18 -0.84 31.75
CA PHE A 379 -22.95 -2.09 31.79
C PHE A 379 -23.56 -2.28 33.17
N LYS A 380 -24.87 -2.58 33.20
CA LYS A 380 -25.70 -2.73 34.43
C LYS A 380 -25.83 -1.45 35.32
N LYS A 381 -25.41 -0.28 34.77
CA LYS A 381 -25.59 1.01 35.47
C LYS A 381 -26.41 1.98 34.60
N LYS A 382 -26.85 3.08 35.21
CA LYS A 382 -27.65 4.12 34.55
C LYS A 382 -26.78 5.28 34.01
N THR A 383 -25.52 5.38 34.43
CA THR A 383 -24.61 6.46 34.07
C THR A 383 -23.21 5.91 33.79
N VAL A 384 -22.39 6.71 33.16
CA VAL A 384 -20.96 6.41 32.95
C VAL A 384 -20.20 6.71 34.25
N GLY A 385 -19.30 5.80 34.65
CA GLY A 385 -18.42 5.96 35.80
C GLY A 385 -17.33 7.01 35.57
N LYS A 386 -16.76 7.53 36.66
CA LYS A 386 -15.77 8.62 36.63
C LYS A 386 -14.44 8.26 36.00
N GLY A 387 -14.14 6.97 35.83
CA GLY A 387 -12.96 6.50 35.11
C GLY A 387 -12.97 6.81 33.61
N TRP A 388 -14.16 7.02 33.04
CA TRP A 388 -14.31 7.48 31.68
C TRP A 388 -14.50 8.99 31.65
N VAL A 389 -13.57 9.68 31.02
CA VAL A 389 -13.55 11.15 30.92
C VAL A 389 -13.57 11.58 29.44
N ILE A 390 -13.87 12.84 29.19
CA ILE A 390 -13.71 13.45 27.87
C ILE A 390 -12.43 14.25 27.87
N SER A 391 -11.49 13.85 27.03
CA SER A 391 -10.21 14.56 26.82
C SER A 391 -9.78 14.44 25.36
N GLU A 392 -9.11 15.44 24.83
CA GLU A 392 -8.63 15.47 23.44
C GLU A 392 -9.77 15.22 22.41
N ASN A 393 -10.97 15.71 22.67
CA ASN A 393 -12.19 15.43 21.88
C ASN A 393 -12.54 13.92 21.78
N ALA A 394 -12.15 13.11 22.75
CA ALA A 394 -12.37 11.67 22.77
C ALA A 394 -12.97 11.20 24.10
N ILE A 395 -13.71 10.11 24.09
CA ILE A 395 -14.00 9.30 25.28
C ILE A 395 -12.68 8.64 25.66
N HIS A 396 -12.21 8.87 26.87
CA HIS A 396 -10.91 8.41 27.35
C HIS A 396 -11.07 7.66 28.68
N LEU A 397 -10.49 6.46 28.76
CA LEU A 397 -10.33 5.75 30.03
C LEU A 397 -9.09 6.28 30.76
N ASP A 398 -9.28 7.07 31.85
CA ASP A 398 -8.22 7.66 32.66
C ASP A 398 -7.61 6.63 33.63
N ALA A 399 -7.02 5.58 33.06
CA ALA A 399 -6.32 4.56 33.83
C ALA A 399 -4.98 5.09 34.33
N LYS A 400 -4.57 4.65 35.52
CA LYS A 400 -3.31 5.01 36.17
C LYS A 400 -2.65 3.76 36.74
N PRO A 401 -1.31 3.70 36.80
CA PRO A 401 -0.64 2.59 37.47
C PRO A 401 -0.99 2.58 38.95
N ASN A 402 -1.39 1.42 39.46
CA ASN A 402 -1.60 1.19 40.88
C ASN A 402 -0.25 0.99 41.58
N LYS A 403 -0.25 0.71 42.91
CA LYS A 403 0.97 0.50 43.71
C LYS A 403 1.84 -0.65 43.22
N ASP A 404 1.25 -1.62 42.50
CA ASP A 404 1.92 -2.81 41.98
C ASP A 404 2.36 -2.62 40.53
N GLY A 405 2.15 -1.41 39.96
CA GLY A 405 2.51 -1.07 38.59
C GLY A 405 1.47 -1.51 37.52
N HIS A 406 0.35 -2.13 37.91
CA HIS A 406 -0.73 -2.46 37.00
C HIS A 406 -1.59 -1.24 36.71
N TRP A 407 -1.97 -1.05 35.47
CA TRP A 407 -2.88 0.02 35.05
C TRP A 407 -4.31 -0.30 35.48
N GLN A 408 -5.05 0.69 35.96
CA GLN A 408 -6.43 0.55 36.38
C GLN A 408 -7.17 1.91 36.38
N ALA A 409 -8.42 1.93 35.95
CA ALA A 409 -9.29 3.10 36.09
C ALA A 409 -10.07 3.02 37.40
N VAL A 410 -10.17 4.14 38.12
CA VAL A 410 -11.02 4.24 39.31
C VAL A 410 -12.45 4.51 38.86
N ASP A 411 -13.41 3.68 39.31
CA ASP A 411 -14.80 3.74 38.86
C ASP A 411 -14.94 3.65 37.32
N GLY A 412 -14.16 2.72 36.73
CA GLY A 412 -14.21 2.34 35.32
C GLY A 412 -15.33 1.33 35.04
N GLY A 413 -14.98 0.30 34.27
CA GLY A 413 -15.87 -0.76 33.77
C GLY A 413 -16.41 -0.47 32.37
N ASP A 414 -16.76 -1.52 31.66
CA ASP A 414 -17.21 -1.43 30.27
C ASP A 414 -18.39 -0.48 30.10
N ILE A 415 -18.32 0.39 29.09
CA ILE A 415 -19.44 1.26 28.71
C ILE A 415 -20.17 0.68 27.50
N ILE A 416 -21.49 0.85 27.47
CA ILE A 416 -22.36 0.38 26.39
C ILE A 416 -23.22 1.52 25.85
N THR A 417 -23.65 1.40 24.58
CA THR A 417 -24.67 2.29 24.02
C THR A 417 -26.01 2.11 24.74
N ASP A 418 -26.80 3.18 24.94
CA ASP A 418 -28.16 3.06 25.50
C ASP A 418 -29.09 2.27 24.58
N LYS A 419 -28.91 2.43 23.26
CA LYS A 419 -29.69 1.75 22.22
C LYS A 419 -29.02 0.45 21.79
N SER A 420 -29.80 -0.57 21.46
CA SER A 420 -29.37 -1.81 20.82
C SER A 420 -29.54 -1.74 19.30
N TYR A 421 -28.69 -2.44 18.58
CA TYR A 421 -28.66 -2.47 17.11
C TYR A 421 -28.59 -3.91 16.61
N GLU A 422 -29.23 -4.22 15.48
CA GLU A 422 -29.19 -5.56 14.86
C GLU A 422 -28.46 -5.54 13.52
N ASN A 423 -28.94 -4.76 12.55
CA ASN A 423 -28.32 -4.57 11.25
C ASN A 423 -27.75 -3.15 11.18
N TYR A 424 -26.44 -3.05 11.14
CA TYR A 424 -25.79 -1.76 11.22
C TYR A 424 -24.40 -1.76 10.57
N GLU A 425 -23.91 -0.57 10.39
CA GLU A 425 -22.53 -0.26 10.11
C GLU A 425 -22.04 0.72 11.18
N PHE A 426 -21.00 0.34 11.91
CA PHE A 426 -20.42 1.08 13.02
C PHE A 426 -19.00 1.48 12.68
N THR A 427 -18.59 2.71 12.98
CA THR A 427 -17.21 3.18 12.84
C THR A 427 -16.76 3.90 14.10
N VAL A 428 -15.46 3.76 14.41
CA VAL A 428 -14.82 4.45 15.52
C VAL A 428 -13.34 4.65 15.26
N ASN A 429 -12.82 5.80 15.63
CA ASN A 429 -11.38 5.99 15.74
C ASN A 429 -10.93 5.69 17.16
N TRP A 430 -9.89 4.87 17.31
CA TRP A 430 -9.31 4.52 18.59
C TRP A 430 -7.80 4.76 18.64
N LYS A 431 -7.31 5.10 19.82
CA LYS A 431 -5.89 5.27 20.12
C LYS A 431 -5.63 4.58 21.46
N ILE A 432 -4.51 3.88 21.60
CA ILE A 432 -4.17 3.16 22.82
C ILE A 432 -2.76 3.52 23.30
N ASN A 433 -2.50 3.42 24.60
CA ASN A 433 -1.15 3.60 25.14
C ASN A 433 -0.23 2.41 24.79
N ASN A 434 1.06 2.60 25.05
CA ASN A 434 2.06 1.55 24.86
C ASN A 434 1.71 0.31 25.71
N CYS A 435 1.79 -0.88 25.10
CA CYS A 435 1.39 -2.17 25.67
C CYS A 435 -0.07 -2.23 26.14
N GLY A 436 -0.96 -1.38 25.62
CA GLY A 436 -2.35 -1.34 26.07
C GLY A 436 -3.24 -2.39 25.43
N ASN A 437 -4.35 -2.68 26.11
CA ASN A 437 -5.41 -3.59 25.69
C ASN A 437 -6.79 -2.95 25.92
N SER A 438 -7.71 -3.16 24.99
CA SER A 438 -9.12 -2.79 25.02
C SER A 438 -9.88 -3.59 23.96
N GLY A 439 -11.17 -3.35 23.78
CA GLY A 439 -12.00 -4.05 22.79
C GLY A 439 -13.22 -3.25 22.36
N ILE A 440 -13.71 -3.57 21.16
CA ILE A 440 -15.03 -3.15 20.67
C ILE A 440 -15.92 -4.38 20.67
N ILE A 441 -16.80 -4.50 21.67
CA ILE A 441 -17.64 -5.66 21.84
C ILE A 441 -19.04 -5.32 21.32
N PHE A 442 -19.60 -6.18 20.50
CA PHE A 442 -20.87 -5.93 19.84
C PHE A 442 -21.91 -7.02 20.11
N ASN A 443 -23.17 -6.74 19.83
CA ASN A 443 -24.32 -7.61 20.15
C ASN A 443 -24.39 -7.98 21.64
N VAL A 444 -24.00 -7.05 22.51
CA VAL A 444 -24.02 -7.25 23.96
C VAL A 444 -25.46 -7.31 24.47
N VAL A 445 -25.76 -8.34 25.23
CA VAL A 445 -27.07 -8.50 25.91
C VAL A 445 -26.92 -8.18 27.39
N GLU A 446 -27.71 -7.22 27.87
CA GLU A 446 -27.73 -6.86 29.27
C GLU A 446 -28.89 -7.58 29.98
N LYS A 447 -28.55 -8.47 30.90
CA LYS A 447 -29.47 -9.17 31.79
C LYS A 447 -28.83 -9.38 33.16
N ASP A 448 -29.64 -9.59 34.20
CA ASP A 448 -29.12 -9.76 35.57
C ASP A 448 -28.12 -10.92 35.73
N LYS A 449 -28.28 -11.98 34.95
CA LYS A 449 -27.45 -13.20 34.98
C LYS A 449 -26.04 -12.99 34.37
N TYR A 450 -25.77 -11.90 33.70
CA TYR A 450 -24.45 -11.62 33.11
C TYR A 450 -23.74 -10.56 33.93
N ASP A 451 -22.46 -10.82 34.25
CA ASP A 451 -21.62 -9.87 34.99
C ASP A 451 -20.75 -9.04 34.05
N TYR A 452 -20.49 -9.52 32.83
CA TYR A 452 -19.58 -8.90 31.88
C TYR A 452 -20.15 -8.90 30.47
N VAL A 453 -19.78 -7.90 29.68
CA VAL A 453 -20.21 -7.72 28.29
C VAL A 453 -19.76 -8.85 27.37
N TRP A 454 -18.56 -9.38 27.61
CA TRP A 454 -17.96 -10.47 26.83
C TRP A 454 -18.59 -11.86 27.07
N GLN A 455 -19.50 -12.00 28.04
CA GLN A 455 -20.25 -13.24 28.21
C GLN A 455 -21.28 -13.48 27.10
N THR A 456 -21.63 -12.42 26.37
CA THR A 456 -22.65 -12.51 25.30
C THR A 456 -22.17 -11.92 23.98
N GLY A 457 -21.32 -10.89 24.01
CA GLY A 457 -20.89 -10.13 22.84
C GLY A 457 -19.54 -10.58 22.28
N PRO A 458 -19.44 -10.87 20.97
CA PRO A 458 -18.16 -11.02 20.29
C PRO A 458 -17.37 -9.71 20.26
N GLU A 459 -16.05 -9.81 20.11
CA GLU A 459 -15.12 -8.69 20.24
C GLU A 459 -14.26 -8.51 19.00
N MET A 460 -14.17 -7.27 18.50
CA MET A 460 -13.09 -6.82 17.66
C MET A 460 -11.98 -6.25 18.54
N GLN A 461 -10.84 -6.90 18.55
CA GLN A 461 -9.73 -6.59 19.45
C GLN A 461 -9.10 -5.23 19.18
N VAL A 462 -8.77 -4.51 20.26
CA VAL A 462 -8.00 -3.25 20.28
C VAL A 462 -6.74 -3.48 21.11
N LEU A 463 -5.56 -3.52 20.47
CA LEU A 463 -4.32 -3.93 21.14
C LEU A 463 -3.11 -3.16 20.59
N ASP A 464 -2.13 -2.91 21.43
CA ASP A 464 -0.77 -2.64 20.95
C ASP A 464 -0.07 -3.95 20.61
N ASN A 465 -0.03 -4.30 19.33
CA ASN A 465 0.59 -5.53 18.86
C ASN A 465 2.10 -5.61 19.08
N THR A 466 2.76 -4.50 19.46
CA THR A 466 4.22 -4.46 19.55
C THR A 466 4.75 -5.00 20.88
N CYS A 467 3.99 -4.84 21.96
CA CYS A 467 4.49 -5.23 23.28
C CYS A 467 3.47 -5.87 24.22
N HIS A 468 2.16 -5.79 23.98
CA HIS A 468 1.19 -6.45 24.86
C HIS A 468 1.37 -7.98 24.82
N PRO A 469 1.35 -8.69 25.98
CA PRO A 469 1.56 -10.14 26.03
C PRO A 469 0.64 -10.96 25.13
N ASP A 470 -0.61 -10.55 24.94
CA ASP A 470 -1.60 -11.22 24.09
C ASP A 470 -1.24 -11.18 22.61
N SER A 471 -0.39 -10.24 22.16
CA SER A 471 0.03 -10.18 20.75
C SER A 471 0.79 -11.42 20.26
N LYS A 472 1.23 -12.28 21.18
CA LYS A 472 1.85 -13.58 20.90
C LYS A 472 0.84 -14.59 20.30
N PHE A 473 -0.45 -14.42 20.58
CA PHE A 473 -1.51 -15.26 20.06
C PHE A 473 -2.08 -14.63 18.79
N VAL A 474 -2.10 -15.39 17.70
CA VAL A 474 -2.48 -14.89 16.37
C VAL A 474 -3.94 -14.47 16.26
N THR A 475 -4.79 -14.87 17.18
CA THR A 475 -6.22 -14.51 17.27
C THR A 475 -6.54 -13.48 18.35
N HIS A 476 -5.50 -12.84 18.95
CA HIS A 476 -5.66 -11.82 20.00
C HIS A 476 -5.09 -10.45 19.61
N ARG A 477 -4.77 -10.26 18.34
CA ARG A 477 -4.16 -9.03 17.82
C ARG A 477 -5.22 -8.01 17.44
N ALA A 478 -4.82 -6.75 17.34
CA ALA A 478 -5.72 -5.68 16.93
C ALA A 478 -6.43 -5.99 15.62
N GLY A 479 -7.76 -5.91 15.64
CA GLY A 479 -8.63 -6.18 14.49
C GLY A 479 -9.09 -7.62 14.35
N ASP A 480 -8.57 -8.56 15.16
CA ASP A 480 -9.02 -9.96 15.19
C ASP A 480 -10.46 -10.05 15.70
N LEU A 481 -11.20 -11.08 15.29
CA LEU A 481 -12.30 -11.60 16.07
C LEU A 481 -11.69 -12.39 17.24
N TYR A 482 -11.66 -11.77 18.40
CA TYR A 482 -10.90 -12.23 19.55
C TYR A 482 -11.09 -13.72 19.84
N ASP A 483 -9.96 -14.44 19.99
CA ASP A 483 -9.84 -15.89 20.24
C ASP A 483 -10.45 -16.79 19.16
N MET A 484 -10.88 -16.26 18.00
CA MET A 484 -11.57 -17.07 16.97
C MET A 484 -11.01 -16.88 15.55
N ILE A 485 -10.82 -15.65 15.05
CA ILE A 485 -10.36 -15.41 13.67
C ILE A 485 -9.24 -14.38 13.66
N GLU A 486 -8.10 -14.78 13.09
CA GLU A 486 -6.95 -13.90 12.84
C GLU A 486 -7.26 -12.87 11.75
N CYS A 487 -6.80 -11.65 11.95
CA CYS A 487 -6.73 -10.60 10.95
C CYS A 487 -5.97 -11.04 9.70
N LYS A 488 -6.59 -10.92 8.54
CA LYS A 488 -5.95 -11.23 7.26
C LYS A 488 -4.72 -10.35 6.96
N TYR A 489 -4.71 -9.11 7.48
CA TYR A 489 -3.65 -8.13 7.27
C TYR A 489 -3.33 -7.40 8.57
N SER A 490 -2.04 -7.28 8.88
CA SER A 490 -1.58 -6.46 10.02
C SER A 490 -1.51 -4.99 9.60
N THR A 491 -2.59 -4.25 9.88
CA THR A 491 -2.74 -2.84 9.48
C THR A 491 -2.80 -1.88 10.65
N VAL A 492 -2.67 -2.38 11.87
CA VAL A 492 -2.66 -1.56 13.09
C VAL A 492 -1.47 -0.60 13.08
N LYS A 493 -1.72 0.65 13.47
CA LYS A 493 -0.69 1.67 13.67
C LYS A 493 -0.08 1.56 15.07
N PRO A 494 1.14 2.07 15.27
CA PRO A 494 1.80 2.06 16.58
C PRO A 494 0.95 2.69 17.70
N ALA A 495 1.20 2.28 18.93
CA ALA A 495 0.61 2.90 20.12
C ALA A 495 0.80 4.43 20.10
N GLY A 496 -0.22 5.17 20.52
CA GLY A 496 -0.27 6.63 20.45
C GLY A 496 -0.77 7.21 19.14
N GLU A 497 -0.94 6.39 18.09
CA GLU A 497 -1.54 6.80 16.81
C GLU A 497 -3.02 6.42 16.72
N TRP A 498 -3.81 7.22 15.98
CA TRP A 498 -5.22 6.95 15.75
C TRP A 498 -5.42 5.87 14.68
N ASN A 499 -6.13 4.81 15.04
CA ASN A 499 -6.63 3.76 14.16
C ASN A 499 -8.13 3.96 13.87
N GLU A 500 -8.60 3.51 12.73
CA GLU A 500 -10.01 3.47 12.36
C GLU A 500 -10.49 2.02 12.35
N ALA A 501 -11.49 1.71 13.16
CA ALA A 501 -12.20 0.44 13.13
C ALA A 501 -13.59 0.62 12.53
N ARG A 502 -14.03 -0.38 11.74
CA ARG A 502 -15.38 -0.44 11.17
C ARG A 502 -15.91 -1.87 11.31
N ILE A 503 -17.14 -1.98 11.80
CA ILE A 503 -17.88 -3.23 11.92
C ILE A 503 -19.16 -3.09 11.11
N LYS A 504 -19.42 -3.99 10.17
CA LYS A 504 -20.71 -4.08 9.47
C LYS A 504 -21.36 -5.42 9.81
N SER A 505 -22.54 -5.35 10.39
CA SER A 505 -23.38 -6.51 10.68
C SER A 505 -24.66 -6.38 9.85
N LEU A 506 -24.93 -7.38 9.00
CA LEU A 506 -26.12 -7.41 8.16
C LEU A 506 -26.60 -8.86 8.00
N ASP A 507 -27.80 -9.14 8.50
CA ASP A 507 -28.44 -10.48 8.43
C ASP A 507 -27.52 -11.61 8.93
N GLY A 508 -26.78 -11.35 10.02
CA GLY A 508 -25.83 -12.28 10.62
C GLY A 508 -24.44 -12.34 9.96
N LYS A 509 -24.27 -11.76 8.77
CA LYS A 509 -22.93 -11.61 8.17
C LYS A 509 -22.24 -10.43 8.80
N VAL A 510 -21.01 -10.65 9.28
CA VAL A 510 -20.19 -9.64 9.94
C VAL A 510 -18.85 -9.49 9.22
N ASP A 511 -18.53 -8.25 8.93
CA ASP A 511 -17.25 -7.86 8.32
C ASP A 511 -16.56 -6.82 9.22
N PHE A 512 -15.24 -6.97 9.44
CA PHE A 512 -14.40 -6.00 10.13
C PHE A 512 -13.42 -5.33 9.17
N TRP A 513 -13.21 -4.03 9.37
CA TRP A 513 -12.12 -3.29 8.73
C TRP A 513 -11.27 -2.61 9.80
N LEU A 514 -9.96 -2.62 9.59
CA LEU A 514 -8.98 -1.85 10.36
C LEU A 514 -8.16 -0.99 9.41
N ASN A 515 -8.18 0.32 9.63
CA ASN A 515 -7.51 1.32 8.79
C ASN A 515 -7.85 1.20 7.29
N GLY A 516 -9.13 0.89 6.99
CA GLY A 516 -9.67 0.76 5.63
C GLY A 516 -9.50 -0.64 5.01
N TYR A 517 -8.69 -1.53 5.58
CA TYR A 517 -8.55 -2.91 5.08
C TYR A 517 -9.61 -3.82 5.70
N LYS A 518 -10.31 -4.60 4.87
CA LYS A 518 -11.19 -5.66 5.37
C LYS A 518 -10.32 -6.78 5.93
N VAL A 519 -10.33 -6.93 7.25
CA VAL A 519 -9.42 -7.82 7.97
C VAL A 519 -10.06 -9.14 8.39
N VAL A 520 -11.36 -9.15 8.70
CA VAL A 520 -12.12 -10.34 9.12
C VAL A 520 -13.48 -10.36 8.43
N SER A 521 -13.98 -11.55 8.09
CA SER A 521 -15.34 -11.77 7.56
C SER A 521 -15.86 -13.12 8.03
N PHE A 522 -17.08 -13.17 8.57
CA PHE A 522 -17.71 -14.40 9.05
C PHE A 522 -19.23 -14.26 9.05
N THR A 523 -19.93 -15.37 9.26
CA THR A 523 -21.38 -15.39 9.44
C THR A 523 -21.69 -15.95 10.84
N MET A 524 -22.45 -15.21 11.64
CA MET A 524 -22.89 -15.65 12.95
C MET A 524 -24.03 -16.69 12.81
N HIS A 525 -24.15 -17.58 13.79
CA HIS A 525 -25.22 -18.56 13.95
C HIS A 525 -25.22 -19.73 12.96
N ASP A 526 -24.32 -19.76 11.97
CA ASP A 526 -24.12 -20.93 11.11
C ASP A 526 -23.30 -22.03 11.80
N ASP A 527 -23.09 -23.16 11.13
CA ASP A 527 -22.37 -24.30 11.74
C ASP A 527 -20.87 -24.02 11.87
N GLN A 528 -20.30 -23.13 11.05
CA GLN A 528 -18.92 -22.71 11.18
C GLN A 528 -18.75 -21.83 12.43
N TRP A 529 -19.66 -20.91 12.67
CA TRP A 529 -19.72 -20.10 13.89
C TRP A 529 -19.76 -20.98 15.14
N LYS A 530 -20.69 -21.96 15.19
CA LYS A 530 -20.79 -22.90 16.32
C LYS A 530 -19.51 -23.66 16.58
N LYS A 531 -18.82 -24.11 15.52
CA LYS A 531 -17.52 -24.79 15.64
C LYS A 531 -16.43 -23.86 16.17
N MET A 532 -16.40 -22.60 15.74
CA MET A 532 -15.41 -21.61 16.23
C MET A 532 -15.64 -21.32 17.72
N VAL A 533 -16.88 -21.07 18.15
CA VAL A 533 -17.20 -20.87 19.57
C VAL A 533 -16.82 -22.09 20.41
N ALA A 534 -17.15 -23.30 19.94
CA ALA A 534 -16.78 -24.54 20.64
C ALA A 534 -15.27 -24.78 20.74
N GLY A 535 -14.49 -24.21 19.83
CA GLY A 535 -13.02 -24.28 19.84
C GLY A 535 -12.33 -23.14 20.59
N SER A 536 -13.07 -22.16 21.08
CA SER A 536 -12.56 -20.95 21.74
C SER A 536 -12.69 -21.03 23.27
N LYS A 537 -12.14 -20.04 23.97
CA LYS A 537 -12.34 -19.86 25.42
C LYS A 537 -13.80 -19.62 25.80
N PHE A 538 -14.66 -19.26 24.85
CA PHE A 538 -16.08 -19.00 25.05
C PHE A 538 -16.96 -20.26 25.03
N LYS A 539 -16.40 -21.44 24.82
CA LYS A 539 -17.12 -22.73 24.72
C LYS A 539 -18.06 -23.02 25.89
N ASP A 540 -17.69 -22.56 27.08
CA ASP A 540 -18.46 -22.77 28.30
C ASP A 540 -19.44 -21.61 28.61
N MET A 541 -19.62 -20.67 27.67
CA MET A 541 -20.55 -19.54 27.75
C MET A 541 -21.76 -19.79 26.85
N PRO A 542 -22.86 -20.33 27.38
CA PRO A 542 -23.96 -20.86 26.56
C PRO A 542 -24.68 -19.80 25.74
N ASP A 543 -24.60 -18.53 26.15
CA ASP A 543 -25.30 -17.42 25.48
C ASP A 543 -24.36 -16.56 24.61
N PHE A 544 -23.06 -16.93 24.49
CA PHE A 544 -22.09 -16.18 23.72
C PHE A 544 -22.44 -16.18 22.23
N GLY A 545 -22.55 -14.98 21.66
CA GLY A 545 -22.79 -14.78 20.23
C GLY A 545 -24.12 -15.32 19.71
N LEU A 546 -25.12 -15.55 20.58
CA LEU A 546 -26.45 -16.01 20.17
C LEU A 546 -27.41 -14.87 19.80
N ALA A 547 -27.16 -13.66 20.27
CA ALA A 547 -28.01 -12.51 19.98
C ALA A 547 -27.83 -12.05 18.53
N LYS A 548 -28.94 -11.79 17.84
CA LYS A 548 -28.90 -11.19 16.49
C LYS A 548 -28.50 -9.71 16.52
N GLY A 549 -28.72 -9.06 17.65
CA GLY A 549 -28.38 -7.67 17.89
C GLY A 549 -28.20 -7.41 19.38
N GLY A 550 -27.72 -6.23 19.74
CA GLY A 550 -27.48 -5.83 21.11
C GLY A 550 -26.79 -4.47 21.20
N HIS A 551 -26.29 -4.16 22.39
CA HIS A 551 -25.52 -2.94 22.61
C HIS A 551 -24.12 -3.07 21.99
N ILE A 552 -23.50 -1.92 21.68
CA ILE A 552 -22.07 -1.84 21.35
C ILE A 552 -21.35 -1.37 22.60
N SER A 553 -20.26 -2.05 22.95
CA SER A 553 -19.46 -1.75 24.14
C SER A 553 -18.06 -1.31 23.76
N LEU A 554 -17.52 -0.37 24.54
CA LEU A 554 -16.11 -0.01 24.60
C LEU A 554 -15.55 -0.53 25.92
N GLN A 555 -14.50 -1.38 25.80
CA GLN A 555 -14.00 -2.18 26.91
C GLN A 555 -13.03 -1.39 27.82
N ASP A 556 -13.19 -1.53 29.12
CA ASP A 556 -12.21 -1.20 30.14
C ASP A 556 -11.38 -2.46 30.46
N HIS A 557 -10.19 -2.55 29.87
CA HIS A 557 -9.22 -3.59 30.21
C HIS A 557 -8.15 -3.09 31.22
N GLY A 558 -8.35 -1.91 31.78
CA GLY A 558 -7.42 -1.28 32.72
C GLY A 558 -6.43 -0.31 32.07
N ASP A 559 -6.25 -0.34 30.76
CA ASP A 559 -5.28 0.49 30.04
C ASP A 559 -5.88 1.78 29.50
N LYS A 560 -5.03 2.80 29.29
CA LYS A 560 -5.47 4.04 28.64
C LYS A 560 -5.87 3.80 27.21
N VAL A 561 -7.08 4.15 26.87
CA VAL A 561 -7.63 4.10 25.51
C VAL A 561 -8.47 5.35 25.24
N TRP A 562 -8.49 5.79 23.99
CA TRP A 562 -9.27 6.93 23.52
C TRP A 562 -10.14 6.51 22.34
N PHE A 563 -11.39 6.98 22.32
CA PHE A 563 -12.34 6.74 21.24
C PHE A 563 -12.96 8.05 20.77
N LYS A 564 -12.98 8.30 19.47
CA LYS A 564 -13.64 9.47 18.86
C LYS A 564 -14.27 9.10 17.52
N ASN A 565 -15.01 10.03 16.92
CA ASN A 565 -15.66 9.83 15.63
C ASN A 565 -16.54 8.57 15.62
N ILE A 566 -17.25 8.36 16.73
CA ILE A 566 -18.07 7.18 16.93
C ILE A 566 -19.39 7.38 16.18
N LYS A 567 -19.61 6.59 15.15
CA LYS A 567 -20.76 6.73 14.24
C LYS A 567 -21.42 5.40 14.00
N ILE A 568 -22.72 5.42 13.77
CA ILE A 568 -23.48 4.23 13.40
C ILE A 568 -24.50 4.55 12.30
N LYS A 569 -24.73 3.58 11.43
CA LYS A 569 -25.77 3.62 10.40
C LYS A 569 -26.58 2.34 10.50
N GLU A 570 -27.89 2.46 10.73
CA GLU A 570 -28.78 1.31 10.69
C GLU A 570 -29.02 0.89 9.24
N LEU A 571 -28.94 -0.41 8.99
CA LEU A 571 -29.11 -1.00 7.68
C LEU A 571 -30.48 -1.67 7.58
N LYS A 572 -31.10 -1.59 6.42
CA LYS A 572 -32.34 -2.32 6.15
C LYS A 572 -32.01 -3.78 5.85
N GLN A 573 -32.82 -4.70 6.36
CA GLN A 573 -32.78 -6.09 5.93
C GLN A 573 -32.96 -6.18 4.41
N ASN A 574 -32.14 -7.02 3.77
CA ASN A 574 -32.40 -7.40 2.39
C ASN A 574 -33.71 -8.18 2.37
N LYS A 575 -34.79 -7.59 1.86
CA LYS A 575 -36.00 -8.35 1.55
C LYS A 575 -35.60 -9.39 0.49
N GLN A 576 -35.57 -10.67 0.89
CA GLN A 576 -35.45 -11.80 -0.03
C GLN A 576 -36.65 -11.84 -0.98
#